data_a5c29a38586ccca9dc73a5715edead78
#
_entry.id   a5c29a38586ccca9dc73a5715edead78
#
_cell.length_a   1.000
_cell.length_b   1.000
_cell.length_c   1.000
_cell.angle_alpha   90.00
_cell.angle_beta   90.00
_cell.angle_gamma   90.00
#
_symmetry.space_group_name_H-M   'P 1'
#
loop_
_entity.id
_entity.type
_entity.pdbx_description
1 polymer ?
#
loop_
_entity_poly.entity_id
_entity_poly.type
_entity_poly.pdbx_seq_one_letter_code
_entity_poly.pdbx_strand_id
1 'polypeptide(L)'
;RSPEAFADPEILSALEWTYPNEKDSGKPLKLTVSGMLREVEGPEALPERIERPQFMAEETPGSMTAAERGTAVHRAMQLIDLSAVRGLSGKALERAIAETLDAAANRKRMTAAQREAVRPRTIARFLESELGVRLRNAETVKREWPFNVRMRAGEALTDAEAGRYGDEEILVQGTIDC
;
A
#
# COMPACT_ATOMS: atom_id res chain seq x y z
N ARG A 1 -8.47 -17.09 -60.79
CA ARG A 1 -7.21 -16.48 -60.27
C ARG A 1 -6.83 -17.34 -59.07
N SER A 2 -5.75 -18.11 -59.23
CA SER A 2 -5.27 -19.05 -58.21
C SER A 2 -4.72 -18.28 -57.00
N PRO A 3 -4.97 -18.72 -55.75
CA PRO A 3 -4.47 -18.11 -54.53
C PRO A 3 -2.95 -18.24 -54.30
N GLU A 4 -2.26 -18.92 -55.23
CA GLU A 4 -0.81 -19.19 -55.12
C GLU A 4 0.11 -18.00 -55.47
N ALA A 5 -0.46 -16.86 -55.91
CA ALA A 5 0.32 -15.71 -56.39
C ALA A 5 0.83 -14.77 -55.27
N PHE A 6 0.58 -15.07 -53.99
CA PHE A 6 0.92 -14.18 -52.87
C PHE A 6 1.91 -14.74 -51.85
N ALA A 7 2.51 -15.88 -52.14
CA ALA A 7 3.51 -16.48 -51.26
C ALA A 7 4.92 -16.01 -51.66
N ASP A 8 5.23 -14.75 -51.43
CA ASP A 8 6.61 -14.25 -51.44
C ASP A 8 7.35 -14.97 -50.29
N PRO A 9 8.43 -15.73 -50.58
CA PRO A 9 9.17 -16.47 -49.56
C PRO A 9 9.72 -15.57 -48.46
N GLU A 10 10.03 -14.30 -48.73
CA GLU A 10 10.49 -13.34 -47.72
C GLU A 10 9.35 -12.94 -46.78
N ILE A 11 8.12 -12.78 -47.30
CA ILE A 11 6.95 -12.47 -46.49
C ILE A 11 6.59 -13.67 -45.59
N LEU A 12 6.62 -14.90 -46.15
CA LEU A 12 6.35 -16.11 -45.37
C LEU A 12 7.39 -16.27 -44.23
N SER A 13 8.67 -16.10 -44.55
CA SER A 13 9.73 -16.16 -43.55
C SER A 13 9.57 -15.07 -42.46
N ALA A 14 9.13 -13.88 -42.84
CA ALA A 14 8.85 -12.79 -41.87
C ALA A 14 7.63 -13.07 -40.97
N LEU A 15 6.61 -13.78 -41.53
CA LEU A 15 5.43 -14.20 -40.77
C LEU A 15 5.71 -15.38 -39.82
N GLU A 16 6.68 -16.24 -40.18
CA GLU A 16 7.14 -17.35 -39.34
C GLU A 16 8.16 -16.91 -38.28
N TRP A 17 8.63 -15.67 -38.36
CA TRP A 17 9.58 -15.16 -37.38
C TRP A 17 9.01 -15.16 -35.97
N THR A 18 9.66 -15.86 -35.08
CA THR A 18 9.30 -15.92 -33.67
C THR A 18 10.30 -15.10 -32.87
N TYR A 19 9.79 -14.30 -31.95
CA TYR A 19 10.64 -13.50 -31.09
C TYR A 19 11.57 -14.40 -30.27
N PRO A 20 12.92 -14.25 -30.36
CA PRO A 20 13.86 -15.15 -29.71
C PRO A 20 13.69 -15.26 -28.19
N ASN A 21 13.19 -14.20 -27.57
CA ASN A 21 12.95 -14.11 -26.15
C ASN A 21 11.44 -14.09 -25.82
N GLU A 22 10.60 -14.77 -26.60
CA GLU A 22 9.15 -14.80 -26.39
C GLU A 22 8.78 -15.29 -24.97
N LYS A 23 9.55 -16.26 -24.44
CA LYS A 23 9.40 -16.76 -23.07
C LYS A 23 9.56 -15.67 -21.99
N ASP A 24 10.28 -14.59 -22.30
CA ASP A 24 10.55 -13.48 -21.39
C ASP A 24 9.51 -12.36 -21.51
N SER A 25 8.67 -12.40 -22.57
CA SER A 25 7.64 -11.37 -22.80
C SER A 25 6.58 -11.28 -21.71
N GLY A 26 6.33 -12.36 -20.97
CA GLY A 26 5.43 -12.40 -19.81
C GLY A 26 6.09 -12.08 -18.47
N LYS A 27 7.38 -11.73 -18.46
CA LYS A 27 8.12 -11.45 -17.25
C LYS A 27 7.72 -10.09 -16.67
N PRO A 28 7.35 -10.00 -15.39
CA PRO A 28 7.13 -8.72 -14.76
C PRO A 28 8.48 -8.02 -14.55
N LEU A 29 8.71 -6.91 -15.25
CA LEU A 29 9.91 -6.06 -15.05
C LEU A 29 9.86 -5.30 -13.73
N LYS A 30 8.67 -5.12 -13.17
CA LYS A 30 8.41 -4.32 -11.98
C LYS A 30 7.25 -4.92 -11.20
N LEU A 31 7.48 -5.11 -9.92
CA LEU A 31 6.47 -5.57 -8.96
C LEU A 31 6.21 -4.51 -7.89
N THR A 32 4.98 -4.46 -7.41
CA THR A 32 4.64 -3.74 -6.19
C THR A 32 4.52 -4.74 -5.04
N VAL A 33 4.84 -4.31 -3.82
CA VAL A 33 4.68 -5.16 -2.62
C VAL A 33 3.25 -5.69 -2.51
N SER A 34 2.25 -4.84 -2.78
CA SER A 34 0.83 -5.27 -2.78
C SER A 34 0.51 -6.30 -3.88
N GLY A 35 1.21 -6.23 -5.03
CA GLY A 35 1.11 -7.23 -6.10
C GLY A 35 1.67 -8.57 -5.64
N MET A 36 2.88 -8.58 -5.08
CA MET A 36 3.53 -9.79 -4.56
C MET A 36 2.67 -10.49 -3.50
N LEU A 37 2.10 -9.73 -2.56
CA LEU A 37 1.22 -10.30 -1.53
C LEU A 37 -0.02 -10.99 -2.12
N ARG A 38 -0.63 -10.42 -3.17
CA ARG A 38 -1.78 -11.02 -3.85
C ARG A 38 -1.42 -12.32 -4.57
N GLU A 39 -0.23 -12.40 -5.14
CA GLU A 39 0.25 -13.61 -5.82
C GLU A 39 0.56 -14.73 -4.83
N VAL A 40 1.17 -14.40 -3.69
CA VAL A 40 1.47 -15.37 -2.62
C VAL A 40 0.20 -15.88 -1.94
N GLU A 41 -0.77 -14.99 -1.70
CA GLU A 41 -2.03 -15.35 -1.03
C GLU A 41 -3.00 -16.07 -1.96
N GLY A 42 -2.84 -15.98 -3.29
CA GLY A 42 -3.73 -16.57 -4.30
C GLY A 42 -5.12 -15.92 -4.34
N PRO A 43 -5.92 -16.18 -5.37
CA PRO A 43 -7.28 -15.65 -5.47
C PRO A 43 -8.25 -16.20 -4.40
N GLU A 44 -7.89 -17.30 -3.73
CA GLU A 44 -8.66 -17.88 -2.62
C GLU A 44 -8.27 -17.32 -1.25
N ALA A 45 -7.16 -16.61 -1.15
CA ALA A 45 -6.71 -15.97 0.09
C ALA A 45 -7.30 -14.56 0.32
N LEU A 46 -8.29 -14.16 -0.48
CA LEU A 46 -9.23 -13.17 0.02
C LEU A 46 -9.85 -13.83 1.25
N PRO A 47 -9.65 -13.27 2.48
CA PRO A 47 -10.25 -13.85 3.67
C PRO A 47 -11.71 -14.08 3.32
N GLU A 48 -12.13 -15.34 3.42
CA GLU A 48 -13.52 -15.77 3.28
C GLU A 48 -14.31 -14.65 3.92
N ARG A 49 -15.12 -13.95 3.11
CA ARG A 49 -15.76 -12.67 3.48
C ARG A 49 -16.24 -12.85 4.91
N ILE A 50 -15.46 -12.38 5.88
CA ILE A 50 -15.84 -12.48 7.29
C ILE A 50 -17.20 -11.80 7.30
N GLU A 51 -18.24 -12.61 7.44
CA GLU A 51 -19.60 -12.07 7.53
C GLU A 51 -19.52 -11.00 8.59
N ARG A 52 -19.65 -9.74 8.16
CA ARG A 52 -19.56 -8.61 9.07
C ARG A 52 -20.53 -8.91 10.19
N PRO A 53 -20.09 -8.99 11.45
CA PRO A 53 -21.02 -9.20 12.55
C PRO A 53 -22.19 -8.24 12.38
N GLN A 54 -23.42 -8.70 12.57
CA GLN A 54 -24.64 -7.91 12.32
C GLN A 54 -24.61 -6.51 12.96
N PHE A 55 -23.87 -6.34 14.08
CA PHE A 55 -23.67 -5.03 14.71
C PHE A 55 -22.79 -4.06 13.89
N MET A 56 -22.07 -4.54 12.88
CA MET A 56 -21.31 -3.73 11.90
C MET A 56 -22.09 -3.50 10.60
N ALA A 57 -23.22 -4.18 10.41
CA ALA A 57 -24.02 -4.10 9.19
C ALA A 57 -24.93 -2.86 9.13
N GLU A 58 -25.14 -2.17 10.23
CA GLU A 58 -25.84 -0.90 10.26
C GLU A 58 -24.90 0.27 9.97
N GLU A 59 -24.39 0.32 8.74
CA GLU A 59 -23.88 1.57 8.19
C GLU A 59 -25.09 2.48 7.97
N THR A 60 -25.32 3.37 8.92
CA THR A 60 -26.29 4.47 8.74
C THR A 60 -25.93 5.18 7.44
N PRO A 61 -26.85 5.41 6.50
CA PRO A 61 -26.56 6.14 5.28
C PRO A 61 -25.90 7.47 5.64
N GLY A 62 -24.63 7.66 5.21
CA GLY A 62 -23.83 8.85 5.53
C GLY A 62 -22.73 8.63 6.60
N SER A 63 -22.62 7.46 7.23
CA SER A 63 -21.48 7.15 8.12
C SER A 63 -20.24 6.73 7.32
N MET A 64 -19.06 7.15 7.79
CA MET A 64 -17.79 6.71 7.19
C MET A 64 -17.61 5.20 7.33
N THR A 65 -17.20 4.56 6.24
CA THR A 65 -16.82 3.15 6.22
C THR A 65 -15.60 2.88 7.10
N ALA A 66 -15.33 1.61 7.43
CA ALA A 66 -14.15 1.23 8.17
C ALA A 66 -12.85 1.64 7.44
N ALA A 67 -12.82 1.51 6.11
CA ALA A 67 -11.69 1.92 5.28
C ALA A 67 -11.46 3.44 5.31
N GLU A 68 -12.54 4.22 5.18
CA GLU A 68 -12.46 5.69 5.28
C GLU A 68 -12.02 6.15 6.66
N ARG A 69 -12.48 5.48 7.73
CA ARG A 69 -11.97 5.76 9.09
C ARG A 69 -10.48 5.44 9.22
N GLY A 70 -10.02 4.33 8.64
CA GLY A 70 -8.60 4.00 8.57
C GLY A 70 -7.79 5.10 7.89
N THR A 71 -8.24 5.55 6.71
CA THR A 71 -7.63 6.65 5.97
C THR A 71 -7.62 7.95 6.78
N ALA A 72 -8.69 8.25 7.52
CA ALA A 72 -8.75 9.44 8.38
C ALA A 72 -7.73 9.37 9.53
N VAL A 73 -7.57 8.22 10.18
CA VAL A 73 -6.55 8.00 11.23
C VAL A 73 -5.15 8.11 10.65
N HIS A 74 -4.88 7.49 9.50
CA HIS A 74 -3.59 7.60 8.81
C HIS A 74 -3.26 9.06 8.48
N ARG A 75 -4.24 9.80 7.93
CA ARG A 75 -4.08 11.23 7.69
C ARG A 75 -3.82 12.03 8.95
N ALA A 76 -4.50 11.73 10.05
CA ALA A 76 -4.25 12.36 11.34
C ALA A 76 -2.81 12.13 11.81
N MET A 77 -2.32 10.90 11.73
CA MET A 77 -0.94 10.57 12.09
C MET A 77 0.10 11.33 11.25
N GLN A 78 -0.17 11.55 9.97
CA GLN A 78 0.70 12.36 9.11
C GLN A 78 0.77 13.83 9.53
N LEU A 79 -0.29 14.36 10.12
CA LEU A 79 -0.41 15.77 10.48
C LEU A 79 0.14 16.11 11.86
N ILE A 80 0.29 15.12 12.73
CA ILE A 80 0.82 15.33 14.10
C ILE A 80 2.32 15.60 14.03
N ASP A 81 2.73 16.70 14.62
CA ASP A 81 4.14 16.98 14.88
C ASP A 81 4.58 16.19 16.11
N LEU A 82 5.35 15.13 15.88
CA LEU A 82 5.83 14.25 16.94
C LEU A 82 6.78 14.95 17.90
N SER A 83 7.50 15.97 17.45
CA SER A 83 8.40 16.76 18.29
C SER A 83 7.61 17.63 19.26
N ALA A 84 6.51 18.21 18.82
CA ALA A 84 5.64 19.06 19.63
C ALA A 84 4.91 18.29 20.76
N VAL A 85 4.71 16.98 20.57
CA VAL A 85 4.06 16.09 21.56
C VAL A 85 5.06 15.27 22.38
N ARG A 86 6.37 15.51 22.19
CA ARG A 86 7.42 14.86 22.97
C ARG A 86 7.27 15.24 24.46
N GLY A 87 7.35 14.23 25.33
CA GLY A 87 7.23 14.44 26.79
C GLY A 87 5.82 14.66 27.31
N LEU A 88 4.81 14.81 26.41
CA LEU A 88 3.42 14.89 26.85
C LEU A 88 2.85 13.49 27.12
N SER A 89 1.92 13.41 28.09
CA SER A 89 1.22 12.17 28.43
C SER A 89 -0.21 12.42 28.88
N GLY A 90 -1.03 11.38 28.90
CA GLY A 90 -2.41 11.40 29.39
C GLY A 90 -3.25 12.48 28.70
N LYS A 91 -3.98 13.23 29.50
CA LYS A 91 -4.90 14.27 28.99
C LYS A 91 -4.19 15.43 28.28
N ALA A 92 -2.95 15.74 28.65
CA ALA A 92 -2.18 16.80 28.00
C ALA A 92 -1.82 16.39 26.55
N LEU A 93 -1.41 15.15 26.36
CA LEU A 93 -1.15 14.59 25.01
C LEU A 93 -2.44 14.53 24.18
N GLU A 94 -3.52 14.02 24.76
CA GLU A 94 -4.82 13.97 24.08
C GLU A 94 -5.30 15.34 23.60
N ARG A 95 -5.17 16.35 24.46
CA ARG A 95 -5.52 17.73 24.14
C ARG A 95 -4.65 18.31 23.02
N ALA A 96 -3.34 18.14 23.07
CA ALA A 96 -2.42 18.62 22.04
C ALA A 96 -2.72 17.98 20.67
N ILE A 97 -3.06 16.70 20.66
CA ILE A 97 -3.51 16.01 19.44
C ILE A 97 -4.82 16.63 18.94
N ALA A 98 -5.83 16.81 19.80
CA ALA A 98 -7.10 17.39 19.41
C ALA A 98 -6.92 18.78 18.78
N GLU A 99 -6.14 19.66 19.43
CA GLU A 99 -5.84 21.01 18.93
C GLU A 99 -5.12 20.97 17.56
N THR A 100 -4.21 20.02 17.36
CA THR A 100 -3.53 19.82 16.07
C THR A 100 -4.51 19.42 14.97
N LEU A 101 -5.43 18.49 15.26
CA LEU A 101 -6.42 18.02 14.30
C LEU A 101 -7.47 19.10 13.98
N ASP A 102 -7.88 19.89 14.97
CA ASP A 102 -8.79 21.02 14.78
C ASP A 102 -8.15 22.11 13.89
N ALA A 103 -6.89 22.42 14.15
CA ALA A 103 -6.13 23.35 13.32
C ALA A 103 -5.95 22.82 11.88
N ALA A 104 -5.77 21.50 11.72
CA ALA A 104 -5.65 20.89 10.40
C ALA A 104 -6.98 20.94 9.62
N ALA A 105 -8.12 20.72 10.30
CA ALA A 105 -9.44 20.84 9.70
C ALA A 105 -9.73 22.30 9.27
N ASN A 106 -9.42 23.26 10.13
CA ASN A 106 -9.58 24.68 9.84
C ASN A 106 -8.73 25.13 8.64
N ARG A 107 -7.54 24.56 8.47
CA ARG A 107 -6.65 24.82 7.33
C ARG A 107 -6.98 23.97 6.10
N LYS A 108 -8.09 23.25 6.09
CA LYS A 108 -8.53 22.35 5.00
C LYS A 108 -7.51 21.23 4.64
N ARG A 109 -6.66 20.86 5.59
CA ARG A 109 -5.72 19.73 5.43
C ARG A 109 -6.37 18.38 5.76
N MET A 110 -7.53 18.42 6.36
CA MET A 110 -8.39 17.31 6.77
C MET A 110 -9.84 17.77 6.60
N THR A 111 -10.74 16.89 6.18
CA THR A 111 -12.17 17.22 6.11
C THR A 111 -12.81 17.20 7.48
N ALA A 112 -13.96 17.87 7.64
CA ALA A 112 -14.72 17.83 8.91
C ALA A 112 -15.13 16.38 9.28
N ALA A 113 -15.57 15.60 8.31
CA ALA A 113 -15.92 14.19 8.50
C ALA A 113 -14.73 13.36 8.96
N GLN A 114 -13.55 13.55 8.33
CA GLN A 114 -12.31 12.89 8.78
C GLN A 114 -11.93 13.29 10.20
N ARG A 115 -12.07 14.59 10.55
CA ARG A 115 -11.78 15.06 11.90
C ARG A 115 -12.70 14.44 12.95
N GLU A 116 -13.98 14.33 12.65
CA GLU A 116 -14.99 13.72 13.53
C GLU A 116 -14.76 12.22 13.73
N ALA A 117 -14.35 11.51 12.66
CA ALA A 117 -14.07 10.08 12.71
C ALA A 117 -12.82 9.73 13.55
N VAL A 118 -11.90 10.68 13.75
CA VAL A 118 -10.65 10.44 14.49
C VAL A 118 -10.83 10.79 15.97
N ARG A 119 -10.58 9.81 16.83
CA ARG A 119 -10.60 9.97 18.28
C ARG A 119 -9.19 10.28 18.80
N PRO A 120 -8.91 11.51 19.31
CA PRO A 120 -7.58 11.89 19.82
C PRO A 120 -7.03 10.92 20.87
N ARG A 121 -7.90 10.39 21.72
CA ARG A 121 -7.54 9.39 22.74
C ARG A 121 -6.94 8.12 22.15
N THR A 122 -7.43 7.65 21.00
CA THR A 122 -6.89 6.45 20.36
C THR A 122 -5.45 6.68 19.90
N ILE A 123 -5.19 7.83 19.31
CA ILE A 123 -3.84 8.22 18.88
C ILE A 123 -2.93 8.44 20.11
N ALA A 124 -3.44 9.09 21.15
CA ALA A 124 -2.68 9.31 22.39
C ALA A 124 -2.22 7.96 23.00
N ARG A 125 -3.12 6.98 23.09
CA ARG A 125 -2.77 5.63 23.58
C ARG A 125 -1.70 4.95 22.73
N PHE A 126 -1.78 5.09 21.41
CA PHE A 126 -0.72 4.55 20.53
C PHE A 126 0.61 5.26 20.79
N LEU A 127 0.61 6.59 20.88
CA LEU A 127 1.82 7.36 21.12
C LEU A 127 2.42 7.15 22.54
N GLU A 128 1.64 6.64 23.48
CA GLU A 128 2.09 6.22 24.83
C GLU A 128 2.58 4.76 24.87
N SER A 129 2.33 3.96 23.84
CA SER A 129 2.88 2.60 23.75
C SER A 129 4.40 2.64 23.58
N GLU A 130 5.08 1.51 23.81
CA GLU A 130 6.53 1.40 23.65
C GLU A 130 6.97 1.88 22.26
N LEU A 131 6.28 1.44 21.20
CA LEU A 131 6.56 1.86 19.83
C LEU A 131 6.31 3.37 19.64
N GLY A 132 5.21 3.89 20.16
CA GLY A 132 4.86 5.30 20.07
C GLY A 132 5.86 6.19 20.81
N VAL A 133 6.37 5.74 21.95
CA VAL A 133 7.44 6.45 22.69
C VAL A 133 8.74 6.46 21.88
N ARG A 134 9.13 5.34 21.29
CA ARG A 134 10.29 5.28 20.39
C ARG A 134 10.12 6.23 19.22
N LEU A 135 8.93 6.25 18.60
CA LEU A 135 8.61 7.10 17.46
C LEU A 135 8.73 8.60 17.83
N ARG A 136 8.17 9.03 18.98
CA ARG A 136 8.25 10.43 19.44
C ARG A 136 9.67 10.88 19.81
N ASN A 137 10.53 9.93 20.20
CA ASN A 137 11.89 10.22 20.60
C ASN A 137 12.91 10.04 19.47
N ALA A 138 12.47 9.53 18.32
CA ALA A 138 13.34 9.37 17.16
C ALA A 138 13.87 10.74 16.70
N GLU A 139 15.15 10.77 16.35
CA GLU A 139 15.80 11.96 15.79
C GLU A 139 15.24 12.31 14.42
N THR A 140 14.96 11.28 13.63
CA THR A 140 14.38 11.43 12.29
C THR A 140 13.26 10.41 12.09
N VAL A 141 12.11 10.90 11.63
CA VAL A 141 10.96 10.06 11.24
C VAL A 141 10.65 10.34 9.78
N LYS A 142 10.71 9.29 8.97
CA LYS A 142 10.33 9.34 7.56
C LYS A 142 8.98 8.67 7.42
N ARG A 143 8.03 9.38 6.85
CA ARG A 143 6.66 8.89 6.61
C ARG A 143 6.44 8.72 5.13
N GLU A 144 5.67 7.71 4.74
CA GLU A 144 5.40 7.43 3.33
C GLU A 144 6.71 7.34 2.53
N TRP A 145 7.68 6.57 3.05
CA TRP A 145 8.99 6.47 2.42
C TRP A 145 8.95 5.57 1.19
N PRO A 146 9.03 6.12 -0.04
CA PRO A 146 9.09 5.29 -1.23
C PRO A 146 10.42 4.56 -1.30
N PHE A 147 10.37 3.30 -1.72
CA PHE A 147 11.58 2.53 -1.99
C PHE A 147 11.50 1.81 -3.33
N ASN A 148 12.67 1.60 -3.90
CA ASN A 148 12.88 0.74 -5.05
C ASN A 148 14.08 -0.15 -4.73
N VAL A 149 13.90 -1.45 -4.84
CA VAL A 149 14.96 -2.42 -4.61
C VAL A 149 15.01 -3.42 -5.76
N ARG A 150 16.21 -3.80 -6.16
CA ARG A 150 16.41 -4.91 -7.07
C ARG A 150 16.46 -6.19 -6.27
N MET A 151 15.70 -7.16 -6.69
CA MET A 151 15.64 -8.49 -6.09
C MET A 151 15.78 -9.53 -7.19
N ARG A 152 16.29 -10.71 -6.84
CA ARG A 152 16.26 -11.84 -7.77
C ARG A 152 14.82 -12.31 -7.95
N ALA A 153 14.48 -12.73 -9.15
CA ALA A 153 13.14 -13.24 -9.46
C ALA A 153 12.76 -14.40 -8.52
N GLY A 154 13.70 -15.27 -8.19
CA GLY A 154 13.51 -16.37 -7.26
C GLY A 154 13.19 -15.98 -5.81
N GLU A 155 13.47 -14.73 -5.41
CA GLU A 155 13.17 -14.21 -4.07
C GLU A 155 11.83 -13.45 -4.01
N ALA A 156 11.38 -12.97 -5.16
CA ALA A 156 10.27 -12.02 -5.27
C ALA A 156 9.01 -12.62 -5.92
N LEU A 157 9.16 -13.71 -6.65
CA LEU A 157 8.07 -14.38 -7.38
C LEU A 157 7.68 -15.69 -6.71
N THR A 158 6.54 -16.25 -7.14
CA THR A 158 6.12 -17.59 -6.73
C THR A 158 7.07 -18.67 -7.25
N ASP A 159 7.11 -19.83 -6.61
CA ASP A 159 8.01 -20.94 -6.97
C ASP A 159 7.94 -21.32 -8.46
N ALA A 160 6.75 -21.27 -9.06
CA ALA A 160 6.55 -21.59 -10.47
C ALA A 160 7.22 -20.57 -11.41
N GLU A 161 7.15 -19.29 -11.06
CA GLU A 161 7.74 -18.19 -11.84
C GLU A 161 9.23 -18.04 -11.51
N ALA A 162 9.61 -18.26 -10.24
CA ALA A 162 10.99 -18.30 -9.80
C ALA A 162 11.80 -19.33 -10.56
N GLY A 163 11.24 -20.53 -10.78
CA GLY A 163 11.85 -21.58 -11.59
C GLY A 163 12.03 -21.20 -13.07
N ARG A 164 11.19 -20.29 -13.58
CA ARG A 164 11.24 -19.84 -14.99
C ARG A 164 12.25 -18.72 -15.21
N TYR A 165 12.36 -17.78 -14.27
CA TYR A 165 13.15 -16.56 -14.43
C TYR A 165 14.49 -16.60 -13.68
N GLY A 166 14.67 -17.57 -12.78
CA GLY A 166 15.96 -17.88 -12.15
C GLY A 166 16.61 -16.70 -11.43
N ASP A 167 17.86 -16.43 -11.83
CA ASP A 167 18.69 -15.40 -11.24
C ASP A 167 18.47 -13.98 -11.81
N GLU A 168 17.49 -13.82 -12.68
CA GLU A 168 17.21 -12.50 -13.25
C GLU A 168 16.74 -11.50 -12.18
N GLU A 169 17.12 -10.24 -12.36
CA GLU A 169 16.75 -9.17 -11.46
C GLU A 169 15.42 -8.53 -11.89
N ILE A 170 14.57 -8.28 -10.91
CA ILE A 170 13.33 -7.52 -11.05
C ILE A 170 13.34 -6.32 -10.11
N LEU A 171 12.63 -5.27 -10.49
CA LEU A 171 12.48 -4.08 -9.67
C LEU A 171 11.26 -4.23 -8.77
N VAL A 172 11.46 -4.27 -7.45
CA VAL A 172 10.39 -4.22 -6.45
C VAL A 172 10.28 -2.80 -5.90
N GLN A 173 9.08 -2.27 -5.93
CA GLN A 173 8.80 -0.95 -5.39
C GLN A 173 7.66 -0.98 -4.38
N GLY A 174 7.71 -0.05 -3.44
CA GLY A 174 6.67 0.14 -2.44
C GLY A 174 6.83 1.44 -1.68
N THR A 175 5.97 1.61 -0.70
CA THR A 175 6.03 2.70 0.27
C THR A 175 6.03 2.09 1.66
N ILE A 176 6.94 2.53 2.51
CA ILE A 176 6.97 2.14 3.93
C ILE A 176 6.20 3.20 4.70
N ASP A 177 5.10 2.78 5.28
CA ASP A 177 4.37 3.57 6.28
C ASP A 177 5.10 3.45 7.61
N CYS A 178 5.28 4.52 8.34
CA CYS A 178 5.84 4.49 9.70
C CYS A 178 4.86 4.97 10.74
#